data_1653a90593495071cda14566a4d09ee5
#
_entry.id   1653a90593495071cda14566a4d09ee5
#
_cell.length_a   1.000
_cell.length_b   1.000
_cell.length_c   1.000
_cell.angle_alpha   90.00
_cell.angle_beta   90.00
_cell.angle_gamma   90.00
#
_symmetry.space_group_name_H-M   'P 1'
#
loop_
_entity.id
_entity.type
_entity.pdbx_description
1 polymer ?
#
loop_
_entity_poly.entity_id
_entity_poly.type
_entity_poly.pdbx_seq_one_letter_code
_entity_poly.pdbx_strand_id
1 'polypeptide(L)'
;MNKALNRIEYEYIADTFVREKPPLSILCKNTFVKIDSSSYKLIDGYIFFKADGVEVNDDIKVFFNHKKRPLYFFSRVEQKEGITVFKFSDKFYKHNDELKKCEISLWNSGGFKLKAGISNDFPLSFPYPPAVDDEDREAFFGLCSKISGLMKINADKIPDAFFYRLYDIAVKHRAPDFNPCLLYIDAEFILIFCIEEKSKEIATQISAQMEVGFGRRKVKCSSIFSFFLPNLNLNSTGESCGALCLTIKNIHEEDKRFLHEKAHASKYGYPKIGS
;
A
#
# COMPACT_ATOMS: atom_id res chain seq x y z
N MET A 1 -11.73 -1.41 -10.44
CA MET A 1 -12.74 -0.35 -10.18
C MET A 1 -13.51 -0.72 -8.92
N ASN A 2 -13.35 0.03 -7.82
CA ASN A 2 -14.07 -0.26 -6.58
C ASN A 2 -15.56 0.07 -6.81
N LYS A 3 -16.41 -0.94 -6.74
CA LYS A 3 -17.85 -0.79 -6.94
C LYS A 3 -18.45 -0.10 -5.70
N ALA A 4 -19.14 1.02 -5.90
CA ALA A 4 -19.91 1.64 -4.84
C ALA A 4 -20.98 0.65 -4.32
N LEU A 5 -21.37 0.80 -3.06
CA LEU A 5 -22.47 0.06 -2.49
C LEU A 5 -23.78 0.40 -3.25
N ASN A 6 -24.69 -0.56 -3.33
CA ASN A 6 -26.01 -0.26 -3.83
C ASN A 6 -26.79 0.63 -2.83
N ARG A 7 -27.90 1.21 -3.26
CA ARG A 7 -28.67 2.18 -2.48
C ARG A 7 -29.14 1.61 -1.13
N ILE A 8 -29.63 0.39 -1.12
CA ILE A 8 -30.17 -0.25 0.09
C ILE A 8 -29.04 -0.51 1.11
N GLU A 9 -27.90 -1.05 0.63
CA GLU A 9 -26.72 -1.25 1.49
C GLU A 9 -26.20 0.10 2.04
N TYR A 10 -26.19 1.15 1.21
CA TYR A 10 -25.78 2.49 1.62
C TYR A 10 -26.69 3.04 2.73
N GLU A 11 -28.00 3.08 2.52
CA GLU A 11 -28.97 3.63 3.48
C GLU A 11 -28.85 2.94 4.85
N TYR A 12 -28.76 1.61 4.85
CA TYR A 12 -28.60 0.83 6.09
C TYR A 12 -27.29 1.15 6.82
N ILE A 13 -26.19 1.27 6.08
CA ILE A 13 -24.87 1.55 6.66
C ILE A 13 -24.80 3.00 7.13
N ALA A 14 -25.38 3.94 6.39
CA ALA A 14 -25.45 5.35 6.77
C ALA A 14 -26.21 5.55 8.08
N ASP A 15 -27.38 4.92 8.23
CA ASP A 15 -28.15 4.94 9.48
C ASP A 15 -27.36 4.36 10.66
N THR A 16 -26.67 3.24 10.41
CA THR A 16 -25.82 2.63 11.44
C THR A 16 -24.64 3.52 11.81
N PHE A 17 -24.00 4.16 10.81
CA PHE A 17 -22.91 5.11 11.02
C PHE A 17 -23.33 6.28 11.91
N VAL A 18 -24.49 6.88 11.63
CA VAL A 18 -25.04 7.99 12.43
C VAL A 18 -25.28 7.58 13.88
N ARG A 19 -25.83 6.38 14.08
CA ARG A 19 -26.16 5.86 15.41
C ARG A 19 -24.94 5.42 16.20
N GLU A 20 -24.03 4.68 15.57
CA GLU A 20 -22.89 4.03 16.26
C GLU A 20 -21.64 4.91 16.30
N LYS A 21 -21.55 5.92 15.45
CA LYS A 21 -20.40 6.82 15.34
C LYS A 21 -19.06 6.07 15.37
N PRO A 22 -18.73 5.26 14.36
CA PRO A 22 -17.50 4.46 14.37
C PRO A 22 -16.27 5.37 14.34
N PRO A 23 -15.15 4.95 14.90
CA PRO A 23 -13.88 5.69 14.74
C PRO A 23 -13.51 5.80 13.27
N LEU A 24 -12.91 6.93 12.90
CA LEU A 24 -12.54 7.25 11.53
C LEU A 24 -11.03 7.25 11.35
N SER A 25 -10.58 6.90 10.15
CA SER A 25 -9.21 7.13 9.72
C SER A 25 -9.25 7.94 8.43
N ILE A 26 -8.74 9.16 8.47
CA ILE A 26 -8.71 10.05 7.32
C ILE A 26 -7.34 9.94 6.66
N LEU A 27 -7.31 9.61 5.37
CA LEU A 27 -6.15 9.75 4.53
C LEU A 27 -6.22 11.11 3.83
N CYS A 28 -5.29 11.98 4.18
CA CYS A 28 -5.11 13.31 3.59
C CYS A 28 -3.68 13.40 3.05
N LYS A 29 -3.50 13.77 1.78
CA LYS A 29 -2.21 13.74 1.08
C LYS A 29 -1.56 12.35 1.24
N ASN A 30 -0.72 12.16 2.26
CA ASN A 30 -0.06 10.87 2.53
C ASN A 30 -0.07 10.50 4.02
N THR A 31 -0.82 11.24 4.79
CA THR A 31 -0.88 11.09 6.24
C THR A 31 -2.21 10.47 6.65
N PHE A 32 -2.16 9.48 7.55
CA PHE A 32 -3.34 8.96 8.21
C PHE A 32 -3.58 9.68 9.52
N VAL A 33 -4.74 10.31 9.62
CA VAL A 33 -5.21 10.94 10.85
C VAL A 33 -6.33 10.09 11.43
N LYS A 34 -6.18 9.63 12.67
CA LYS A 34 -7.22 8.89 13.40
C LYS A 34 -8.11 9.85 14.17
N ILE A 35 -9.42 9.62 14.10
CA ILE A 35 -10.43 10.40 14.81
C ILE A 35 -11.29 9.43 15.58
N ASP A 36 -11.27 9.55 16.90
CA ASP A 36 -12.08 8.73 17.77
C ASP A 36 -13.57 9.13 17.68
N SER A 37 -14.44 8.20 18.01
CA SER A 37 -15.91 8.38 17.99
C SER A 37 -16.41 9.60 18.76
N SER A 38 -15.72 9.96 19.85
CA SER A 38 -16.02 11.13 20.69
C SER A 38 -15.48 12.45 20.13
N SER A 39 -14.54 12.39 19.19
CA SER A 39 -13.80 13.55 18.68
C SER A 39 -14.43 14.18 17.44
N TYR A 40 -15.59 13.70 17.00
CA TYR A 40 -16.32 14.29 15.90
C TYR A 40 -17.84 14.35 16.17
N LYS A 41 -18.50 15.26 15.46
CA LYS A 41 -19.96 15.39 15.46
C LYS A 41 -20.49 15.35 14.03
N LEU A 42 -21.59 14.63 13.80
CA LEU A 42 -22.32 14.66 12.53
C LEU A 42 -23.52 15.56 12.70
N ILE A 43 -23.60 16.66 11.95
CA ILE A 43 -24.66 17.66 11.98
C ILE A 43 -24.97 18.06 10.54
N ASP A 44 -26.24 17.99 10.14
CA ASP A 44 -26.73 18.40 8.81
C ASP A 44 -25.92 17.84 7.63
N GLY A 45 -25.51 16.58 7.74
CA GLY A 45 -24.73 15.89 6.71
C GLY A 45 -23.25 16.30 6.65
N TYR A 46 -22.73 17.00 7.67
CA TYR A 46 -21.33 17.35 7.80
C TYR A 46 -20.73 16.73 9.05
N ILE A 47 -19.48 16.26 8.92
CA ILE A 47 -18.67 15.78 10.04
C ILE A 47 -17.77 16.92 10.49
N PHE A 48 -17.99 17.39 11.70
CA PHE A 48 -17.22 18.41 12.40
C PHE A 48 -16.16 17.72 13.25
N PHE A 49 -14.91 18.07 13.10
CA PHE A 49 -13.80 17.44 13.79
C PHE A 49 -12.66 18.43 14.07
N LYS A 50 -11.75 18.03 14.97
CA LYS A 50 -10.48 18.71 15.18
C LYS A 50 -9.38 17.69 15.00
N ALA A 51 -8.47 17.93 14.10
CA ALA A 51 -7.28 17.11 13.90
C ALA A 51 -6.18 17.92 13.24
N ASP A 52 -4.95 17.71 13.67
CA ASP A 52 -3.77 18.27 13.04
C ASP A 52 -3.45 17.49 11.74
N GLY A 53 -2.85 18.16 10.78
CA GLY A 53 -2.42 17.55 9.52
C GLY A 53 -3.50 17.41 8.45
N VAL A 54 -4.66 18.09 8.62
CA VAL A 54 -5.73 18.18 7.61
C VAL A 54 -6.02 19.64 7.35
N GLU A 55 -5.85 20.09 6.12
CA GLU A 55 -6.02 21.50 5.73
C GLU A 55 -7.32 21.71 4.95
N VAL A 56 -7.82 22.94 4.97
CA VAL A 56 -8.99 23.34 4.18
C VAL A 56 -8.70 23.19 2.70
N ASN A 57 -9.69 22.68 1.95
CA ASN A 57 -9.62 22.30 0.54
C ASN A 57 -8.83 21.03 0.21
N ASP A 58 -8.32 20.32 1.20
CA ASP A 58 -7.74 19.01 0.94
C ASP A 58 -8.82 17.99 0.52
N ASP A 59 -8.54 17.22 -0.52
CA ASP A 59 -9.31 16.04 -0.86
C ASP A 59 -8.91 14.90 0.07
N ILE A 60 -9.90 14.28 0.70
CA ILE A 60 -9.69 13.25 1.72
C ILE A 60 -10.39 11.95 1.38
N LYS A 61 -9.83 10.86 1.87
CA LYS A 61 -10.45 9.55 1.88
C LYS A 61 -10.68 9.13 3.32
N VAL A 62 -11.95 8.93 3.67
CA VAL A 62 -12.37 8.61 5.03
C VAL A 62 -12.69 7.14 5.14
N PHE A 63 -11.98 6.43 6.01
CA PHE A 63 -12.17 5.01 6.29
C PHE A 63 -12.91 4.81 7.60
N PHE A 64 -13.76 3.81 7.63
CA PHE A 64 -14.44 3.34 8.84
C PHE A 64 -14.79 1.86 8.73
N ASN A 65 -15.07 1.23 9.86
CA ASN A 65 -15.51 -0.16 9.91
C ASN A 65 -17.01 -0.24 10.20
N HIS A 66 -17.74 -1.01 9.40
CA HIS A 66 -19.11 -1.40 9.67
C HIS A 66 -19.17 -2.92 9.84
N LYS A 67 -19.49 -3.40 11.06
CA LYS A 67 -19.56 -4.84 11.38
C LYS A 67 -18.34 -5.65 10.86
N LYS A 68 -17.13 -5.17 11.13
CA LYS A 68 -15.85 -5.74 10.66
C LYS A 68 -15.62 -5.64 9.14
N ARG A 69 -16.47 -4.92 8.40
CA ARG A 69 -16.24 -4.63 6.98
C ARG A 69 -15.58 -3.26 6.86
N PRO A 70 -14.37 -3.16 6.34
CA PRO A 70 -13.75 -1.88 6.09
C PRO A 70 -14.42 -1.20 4.88
N LEU A 71 -14.87 0.01 5.09
CA LEU A 71 -15.52 0.87 4.11
C LEU A 71 -14.79 2.20 4.04
N TYR A 72 -15.00 2.91 2.94
CA TYR A 72 -14.50 4.27 2.80
C TYR A 72 -15.41 5.11 1.91
N PHE A 73 -15.23 6.42 2.01
CA PHE A 73 -15.81 7.41 1.10
C PHE A 73 -14.82 8.55 0.84
N PHE A 74 -15.11 9.32 -0.19
CA PHE A 74 -14.34 10.51 -0.53
C PHE A 74 -15.09 11.75 -0.09
N SER A 75 -14.34 12.76 0.34
CA SER A 75 -14.86 14.08 0.65
C SER A 75 -13.78 15.14 0.47
N ARG A 76 -14.14 16.39 0.68
CA ARG A 76 -13.24 17.53 0.71
C ARG A 76 -13.37 18.23 2.05
N VAL A 77 -12.24 18.71 2.57
CA VAL A 77 -12.20 19.48 3.80
C VAL A 77 -12.66 20.91 3.54
N GLU A 78 -13.60 21.36 4.33
CA GLU A 78 -14.17 22.70 4.29
C GLU A 78 -14.04 23.37 5.67
N GLN A 79 -14.28 24.67 5.73
CA GLN A 79 -14.42 25.40 6.99
C GLN A 79 -15.83 25.96 7.12
N LYS A 80 -16.48 25.67 8.25
CA LYS A 80 -17.75 26.25 8.63
C LYS A 80 -17.64 26.88 10.00
N GLU A 81 -17.96 28.16 10.10
CA GLU A 81 -17.90 28.92 11.37
C GLU A 81 -16.57 28.77 12.10
N GLY A 82 -15.47 28.73 11.34
CA GLY A 82 -14.12 28.57 11.91
C GLY A 82 -13.75 27.14 12.31
N ILE A 83 -14.62 26.16 12.10
CA ILE A 83 -14.39 24.74 12.44
C ILE A 83 -14.14 23.94 11.17
N THR A 84 -13.18 23.04 11.22
CA THR A 84 -12.87 22.09 10.13
C THR A 84 -13.99 21.06 10.00
N VAL A 85 -14.52 20.90 8.77
CA VAL A 85 -15.61 19.98 8.47
C VAL A 85 -15.34 19.25 7.14
N PHE A 86 -16.02 18.14 6.94
CA PHE A 86 -16.17 17.55 5.62
C PHE A 86 -17.58 16.96 5.45
N LYS A 87 -18.05 16.95 4.20
CA LYS A 87 -19.39 16.43 3.89
C LYS A 87 -19.43 14.90 4.05
N PHE A 88 -20.46 14.40 4.73
CA PHE A 88 -20.75 12.97 4.74
C PHE A 88 -21.19 12.53 3.35
N SER A 89 -20.54 11.55 2.78
CA SER A 89 -20.75 11.16 1.39
C SER A 89 -22.09 10.42 1.19
N ASP A 90 -22.65 10.57 0.02
CA ASP A 90 -23.80 9.78 -0.48
C ASP A 90 -23.39 8.43 -1.10
N LYS A 91 -22.09 8.12 -1.10
CA LYS A 91 -21.55 6.88 -1.67
C LYS A 91 -20.48 6.30 -0.77
N PHE A 92 -20.67 5.02 -0.42
CA PHE A 92 -19.64 4.22 0.26
C PHE A 92 -19.07 3.18 -0.68
N TYR A 93 -17.80 2.90 -0.48
CA TYR A 93 -17.04 1.91 -1.24
C TYR A 93 -16.51 0.83 -0.30
N LYS A 94 -16.50 -0.42 -0.75
CA LYS A 94 -15.82 -1.50 -0.02
C LYS A 94 -14.32 -1.29 -0.12
N HIS A 95 -13.67 -1.22 1.03
CA HIS A 95 -12.22 -1.30 1.04
C HIS A 95 -11.83 -2.76 0.83
N ASN A 96 -11.16 -3.02 -0.28
CA ASN A 96 -10.81 -4.39 -0.65
C ASN A 96 -9.57 -4.80 0.13
N ASP A 97 -9.76 -5.56 1.21
CA ASP A 97 -8.68 -6.15 2.01
C ASP A 97 -7.94 -7.29 1.28
N GLU A 98 -8.22 -7.50 -0.02
CA GLU A 98 -7.54 -8.56 -0.78
C GLU A 98 -6.01 -8.40 -0.75
N LEU A 99 -5.52 -7.16 -0.70
CA LEU A 99 -4.08 -6.90 -0.56
C LEU A 99 -3.52 -7.34 0.79
N LYS A 100 -4.30 -7.30 1.89
CA LYS A 100 -3.88 -7.80 3.20
C LYS A 100 -3.70 -9.31 3.27
N LYS A 101 -4.19 -10.04 2.26
CA LYS A 101 -4.07 -11.48 2.13
C LYS A 101 -3.13 -11.89 1.00
N CYS A 102 -2.30 -10.96 0.52
CA CYS A 102 -1.31 -11.28 -0.49
C CYS A 102 -0.17 -12.09 0.12
N GLU A 103 0.08 -13.24 -0.43
CA GLU A 103 1.22 -14.09 -0.08
C GLU A 103 1.98 -14.47 -1.35
N ILE A 104 3.29 -14.52 -1.26
CA ILE A 104 4.15 -15.01 -2.34
C ILE A 104 4.82 -16.30 -1.90
N SER A 105 4.78 -17.28 -2.76
CA SER A 105 5.59 -18.50 -2.65
C SER A 105 6.53 -18.57 -3.83
N LEU A 106 7.81 -18.69 -3.54
CA LEU A 106 8.89 -18.88 -4.51
C LEU A 106 9.48 -20.26 -4.33
N TRP A 107 9.77 -20.97 -5.40
CA TRP A 107 10.46 -22.27 -5.38
C TRP A 107 11.20 -22.54 -6.68
N ASN A 108 12.13 -23.48 -6.62
CA ASN A 108 12.81 -23.99 -7.79
C ASN A 108 13.01 -25.50 -7.74
N SER A 109 13.58 -26.07 -8.80
CA SER A 109 13.90 -27.50 -8.90
C SER A 109 15.03 -27.94 -7.96
N GLY A 110 15.85 -27.00 -7.46
CA GLY A 110 16.95 -27.25 -6.53
C GLY A 110 16.52 -27.34 -5.05
N GLY A 111 15.22 -27.32 -4.77
CA GLY A 111 14.71 -27.46 -3.39
C GLY A 111 14.57 -26.13 -2.63
N PHE A 112 14.97 -25.00 -3.23
CA PHE A 112 14.75 -23.68 -2.64
C PHE A 112 13.26 -23.38 -2.46
N LYS A 113 12.90 -22.83 -1.30
CA LYS A 113 11.55 -22.35 -1.00
C LYS A 113 11.60 -21.09 -0.15
N LEU A 114 10.91 -20.05 -0.59
CA LEU A 114 10.68 -18.82 0.18
C LEU A 114 9.19 -18.50 0.19
N LYS A 115 8.66 -18.17 1.36
CA LYS A 115 7.31 -17.56 1.47
C LYS A 115 7.47 -16.17 2.05
N ALA A 116 6.81 -15.20 1.43
CA ALA A 116 6.73 -13.84 1.94
C ALA A 116 5.26 -13.44 2.08
N GLY A 117 4.92 -12.84 3.20
CA GLY A 117 3.60 -12.32 3.50
C GLY A 117 3.63 -10.81 3.67
N ILE A 118 2.52 -10.24 4.13
CA ILE A 118 2.38 -8.81 4.41
C ILE A 118 2.44 -8.60 5.92
N SER A 119 3.27 -7.65 6.35
CA SER A 119 3.26 -7.15 7.72
C SER A 119 2.07 -6.20 7.94
N ASN A 120 1.45 -6.29 9.12
CA ASN A 120 0.40 -5.33 9.51
C ASN A 120 0.96 -3.91 9.69
N ASP A 121 2.20 -3.80 10.14
CA ASP A 121 2.89 -2.54 10.39
C ASP A 121 3.49 -1.95 9.11
N PHE A 122 3.65 -2.79 8.09
CA PHE A 122 4.14 -2.42 6.78
C PHE A 122 3.19 -2.95 5.68
N PRO A 123 1.97 -2.41 5.60
CA PRO A 123 0.95 -2.95 4.70
C PRO A 123 1.35 -2.76 3.25
N LEU A 124 1.04 -3.76 2.41
CA LEU A 124 1.09 -3.64 0.95
C LEU A 124 -0.04 -2.71 0.50
N SER A 125 -0.05 -1.50 0.98
CA SER A 125 -0.90 -0.45 0.46
C SER A 125 -0.05 0.35 -0.50
N PHE A 126 -0.62 0.66 -1.65
CA PHE A 126 -0.09 1.69 -2.53
C PHE A 126 -0.85 2.99 -2.26
N PRO A 127 -0.76 3.59 -1.03
CA PRO A 127 -1.15 4.96 -0.88
C PRO A 127 -0.19 5.76 -1.76
N TYR A 128 -0.58 6.93 -2.16
CA TYR A 128 0.31 7.92 -2.76
C TYR A 128 1.66 7.88 -2.04
N PRO A 129 2.76 7.95 -2.79
CA PRO A 129 4.06 7.99 -2.19
C PRO A 129 4.07 9.09 -1.12
N PRO A 130 4.56 8.82 0.08
CA PRO A 130 4.76 9.88 1.06
C PRO A 130 5.64 10.96 0.42
N ALA A 131 5.36 12.21 0.70
CA ALA A 131 6.26 13.27 0.29
C ALA A 131 7.64 12.96 0.89
N VAL A 132 8.68 13.02 0.06
CA VAL A 132 10.05 12.96 0.57
C VAL A 132 10.33 14.31 1.18
N ASP A 133 10.69 14.33 2.45
CA ASP A 133 11.06 15.56 3.15
C ASP A 133 12.25 16.19 2.43
N ASP A 134 12.33 17.52 2.44
CA ASP A 134 13.41 18.24 1.74
C ASP A 134 14.80 17.80 2.20
N GLU A 135 14.94 17.49 3.50
CA GLU A 135 16.17 17.00 4.12
C GLU A 135 16.63 15.63 3.56
N ASP A 136 15.69 14.79 3.17
CA ASP A 136 15.97 13.45 2.67
C ASP A 136 16.01 13.36 1.15
N ARG A 137 15.78 14.46 0.45
CA ARG A 137 15.63 14.51 -1.01
C ARG A 137 16.88 13.98 -1.73
N GLU A 138 18.08 14.39 -1.28
CA GLU A 138 19.33 13.88 -1.87
C GLU A 138 19.51 12.38 -1.66
N ALA A 139 19.22 11.90 -0.44
CA ALA A 139 19.30 10.48 -0.12
C ALA A 139 18.31 9.66 -0.97
N PHE A 140 17.09 10.19 -1.18
CA PHE A 140 16.09 9.56 -2.04
C PHE A 140 16.55 9.47 -3.50
N PHE A 141 17.02 10.57 -4.09
CA PHE A 141 17.53 10.55 -5.47
C PHE A 141 18.79 9.69 -5.62
N GLY A 142 19.66 9.69 -4.63
CA GLY A 142 20.81 8.78 -4.59
C GLY A 142 20.38 7.31 -4.60
N LEU A 143 19.34 6.97 -3.83
CA LEU A 143 18.75 5.63 -3.82
C LEU A 143 18.12 5.29 -5.18
N CYS A 144 17.34 6.19 -5.78
CA CYS A 144 16.76 5.98 -7.11
C CYS A 144 17.83 5.70 -8.17
N SER A 145 18.90 6.50 -8.19
CA SER A 145 20.02 6.32 -9.12
C SER A 145 20.75 4.98 -8.91
N LYS A 146 21.00 4.62 -7.66
CA LYS A 146 21.62 3.33 -7.31
C LYS A 146 20.79 2.15 -7.78
N ILE A 147 19.48 2.16 -7.53
CA ILE A 147 18.57 1.09 -7.93
C ILE A 147 18.46 1.00 -9.45
N SER A 148 18.30 2.13 -10.13
CA SER A 148 18.25 2.18 -11.60
C SER A 148 19.51 1.60 -12.22
N GLY A 149 20.69 1.91 -11.67
CA GLY A 149 21.96 1.34 -12.08
C GLY A 149 22.04 -0.18 -11.88
N LEU A 150 21.57 -0.67 -10.72
CA LEU A 150 21.53 -2.10 -10.42
C LEU A 150 20.58 -2.87 -11.36
N MET A 151 19.45 -2.29 -11.66
CA MET A 151 18.43 -2.88 -12.55
C MET A 151 18.77 -2.70 -14.04
N LYS A 152 19.68 -1.79 -14.37
CA LYS A 152 19.99 -1.36 -15.75
C LYS A 152 18.74 -0.86 -16.50
N ILE A 153 17.87 -0.16 -15.79
CA ILE A 153 16.60 0.40 -16.27
C ILE A 153 16.55 1.88 -15.89
N ASN A 154 16.04 2.74 -16.77
CA ASN A 154 15.83 4.15 -16.43
C ASN A 154 14.87 4.31 -15.25
N ALA A 155 15.15 5.28 -14.38
CA ALA A 155 14.37 5.49 -13.16
C ALA A 155 12.89 5.78 -13.45
N ASP A 156 12.57 6.47 -14.55
CA ASP A 156 11.22 6.79 -15.00
C ASP A 156 10.36 5.56 -15.38
N LYS A 157 11.01 4.41 -15.63
CA LYS A 157 10.33 3.14 -15.88
C LYS A 157 10.06 2.32 -14.63
N ILE A 158 10.62 2.72 -13.50
CA ILE A 158 10.40 2.07 -12.21
C ILE A 158 9.31 2.86 -11.48
N PRO A 159 8.22 2.22 -11.03
CA PRO A 159 7.14 2.94 -10.35
C PRO A 159 7.60 3.67 -9.09
N ASP A 160 7.15 4.89 -8.88
CA ASP A 160 7.49 5.68 -7.69
C ASP A 160 7.26 4.92 -6.39
N ALA A 161 6.13 4.19 -6.30
CA ALA A 161 5.80 3.38 -5.12
C ALA A 161 6.87 2.35 -4.76
N PHE A 162 7.61 1.84 -5.75
CA PHE A 162 8.74 0.94 -5.53
C PHE A 162 9.89 1.64 -4.81
N PHE A 163 10.26 2.84 -5.27
CA PHE A 163 11.32 3.64 -4.64
C PHE A 163 10.95 4.07 -3.22
N TYR A 164 9.70 4.46 -2.99
CA TYR A 164 9.26 4.87 -1.67
C TYR A 164 9.29 3.72 -0.65
N ARG A 165 9.03 2.50 -1.07
CA ARG A 165 9.17 1.34 -0.18
C ARG A 165 10.60 1.09 0.24
N LEU A 166 11.53 1.27 -0.69
CA LEU A 166 12.96 1.20 -0.36
C LEU A 166 13.40 2.38 0.50
N TYR A 167 12.89 3.57 0.24
CA TYR A 167 13.16 4.76 1.03
C TYR A 167 12.69 4.61 2.48
N ASP A 168 11.49 4.09 2.71
CA ASP A 168 10.98 3.84 4.07
C ASP A 168 11.95 2.98 4.89
N ILE A 169 12.60 2.01 4.26
CA ILE A 169 13.53 1.10 4.95
C ILE A 169 14.95 1.67 4.99
N ALA A 170 15.46 2.17 3.87
CA ALA A 170 16.86 2.56 3.74
C ALA A 170 17.16 3.93 4.38
N VAL A 171 16.23 4.87 4.32
CA VAL A 171 16.42 6.25 4.79
C VAL A 171 15.64 6.52 6.08
N LYS A 172 14.36 6.14 6.12
CA LYS A 172 13.54 6.32 7.33
C LYS A 172 13.71 5.21 8.36
N HIS A 173 14.52 4.19 8.07
CA HIS A 173 14.82 3.04 8.95
C HIS A 173 13.57 2.33 9.49
N ARG A 174 12.49 2.32 8.72
CA ARG A 174 11.24 1.61 9.04
C ARG A 174 11.29 0.23 8.45
N ALA A 175 11.77 -0.75 9.19
CA ALA A 175 11.72 -2.14 8.77
C ALA A 175 10.41 -2.81 9.19
N PRO A 176 9.88 -3.74 8.38
CA PRO A 176 8.76 -4.56 8.82
C PRO A 176 9.20 -5.54 9.91
N ASP A 177 8.34 -5.77 10.91
CA ASP A 177 8.60 -6.75 11.97
C ASP A 177 8.51 -8.20 11.46
N PHE A 178 7.85 -8.40 10.32
CA PHE A 178 7.64 -9.72 9.71
C PHE A 178 8.69 -9.99 8.63
N ASN A 179 9.40 -11.11 8.76
CA ASN A 179 10.45 -11.52 7.83
C ASN A 179 10.27 -12.99 7.41
N PRO A 180 10.17 -13.33 6.10
CA PRO A 180 10.18 -12.46 4.91
C PRO A 180 8.88 -11.66 4.71
N CYS A 181 9.01 -10.38 4.37
CA CYS A 181 7.90 -9.48 4.14
C CYS A 181 7.83 -9.00 2.69
N LEU A 182 6.64 -9.08 2.09
CA LEU A 182 6.37 -8.48 0.79
C LEU A 182 6.22 -6.97 0.92
N LEU A 183 7.12 -6.23 0.30
CA LEU A 183 7.15 -4.76 0.32
C LEU A 183 6.39 -4.14 -0.84
N TYR A 184 6.51 -4.73 -2.02
CA TYR A 184 5.95 -4.21 -3.26
C TYR A 184 5.67 -5.35 -4.24
N ILE A 185 4.60 -5.21 -5.03
CA ILE A 185 4.31 -6.06 -6.17
C ILE A 185 3.53 -5.27 -7.23
N ASP A 186 3.90 -5.43 -8.48
CA ASP A 186 3.13 -5.05 -9.65
C ASP A 186 3.21 -6.14 -10.74
N ALA A 187 2.95 -5.79 -11.99
CA ALA A 187 3.01 -6.73 -13.11
C ALA A 187 4.45 -7.01 -13.61
N GLU A 188 5.44 -6.27 -13.14
CA GLU A 188 6.83 -6.35 -13.60
C GLU A 188 7.81 -6.66 -12.48
N PHE A 189 7.59 -6.12 -11.27
CA PHE A 189 8.52 -6.19 -10.17
C PHE A 189 7.90 -6.70 -8.89
N ILE A 190 8.72 -7.37 -8.10
CA ILE A 190 8.41 -7.78 -6.74
C ILE A 190 9.58 -7.38 -5.85
N LEU A 191 9.26 -6.79 -4.69
CA LEU A 191 10.22 -6.41 -3.69
C LEU A 191 9.90 -7.14 -2.38
N ILE A 192 10.88 -7.87 -1.85
CA ILE A 192 10.74 -8.66 -0.63
C ILE A 192 11.83 -8.24 0.35
N PHE A 193 11.46 -7.94 1.59
CA PHE A 193 12.39 -7.80 2.70
C PHE A 193 12.69 -9.18 3.29
N CYS A 194 13.95 -9.56 3.35
CA CYS A 194 14.36 -10.85 3.88
C CYS A 194 15.81 -10.84 4.38
N ILE A 195 16.18 -11.87 5.12
CA ILE A 195 17.55 -12.07 5.57
C ILE A 195 18.50 -12.28 4.38
N GLU A 196 19.74 -11.82 4.50
CA GLU A 196 20.72 -11.86 3.41
C GLU A 196 21.05 -13.27 2.94
N GLU A 197 21.11 -14.23 3.84
CA GLU A 197 21.38 -15.62 3.51
C GLU A 197 20.35 -16.17 2.50
N LYS A 198 19.06 -15.89 2.71
CA LYS A 198 17.99 -16.27 1.78
C LYS A 198 18.10 -15.59 0.44
N SER A 199 18.53 -14.34 0.40
CA SER A 199 18.74 -13.62 -0.85
C SER A 199 19.91 -14.19 -1.66
N LYS A 200 20.98 -14.63 -1.02
CA LYS A 200 22.12 -15.29 -1.68
C LYS A 200 21.70 -16.60 -2.35
N GLU A 201 20.86 -17.40 -1.68
CA GLU A 201 20.29 -18.61 -2.27
C GLU A 201 19.51 -18.31 -3.56
N ILE A 202 18.74 -17.21 -3.62
CA ILE A 202 18.00 -16.81 -4.82
C ILE A 202 18.91 -16.23 -5.89
N ALA A 203 19.88 -15.41 -5.51
CA ALA A 203 20.81 -14.76 -6.44
C ALA A 203 21.64 -15.75 -7.27
N THR A 204 21.88 -16.95 -6.75
CA THR A 204 22.55 -18.05 -7.47
C THR A 204 21.65 -18.74 -8.49
N GLN A 205 20.35 -18.42 -8.53
CA GLN A 205 19.35 -19.08 -9.36
C GLN A 205 19.03 -18.21 -10.58
N ILE A 206 19.01 -18.81 -11.75
CA ILE A 206 18.67 -18.10 -13.00
C ILE A 206 17.17 -17.74 -13.01
N SER A 207 16.32 -18.61 -12.48
CA SER A 207 14.88 -18.36 -12.37
C SER A 207 14.25 -19.15 -11.23
N ALA A 208 13.20 -18.61 -10.65
CA ALA A 208 12.34 -19.29 -9.69
C ALA A 208 10.91 -19.31 -10.19
N GLN A 209 10.19 -20.40 -9.92
CA GLN A 209 8.73 -20.43 -10.07
C GLN A 209 8.11 -19.66 -8.94
N MET A 210 6.99 -19.01 -9.23
CA MET A 210 6.32 -18.17 -8.26
C MET A 210 4.81 -18.32 -8.33
N GLU A 211 4.20 -18.36 -7.17
CA GLU A 211 2.76 -18.22 -7.01
C GLU A 211 2.47 -17.02 -6.09
N VAL A 212 1.65 -16.10 -6.59
CA VAL A 212 1.14 -14.96 -5.82
C VAL A 212 -0.31 -15.21 -5.49
N GLY A 213 -0.62 -15.37 -4.21
CA GLY A 213 -1.97 -15.57 -3.70
C GLY A 213 -2.62 -14.25 -3.31
N PHE A 214 -3.83 -13.97 -3.83
CA PHE A 214 -4.69 -12.86 -3.42
C PHE A 214 -6.02 -13.43 -2.92
N GLY A 215 -6.03 -13.91 -1.70
CA GLY A 215 -7.19 -14.60 -1.16
C GLY A 215 -7.48 -15.88 -1.92
N ARG A 216 -8.55 -15.92 -2.72
CA ARG A 216 -8.91 -17.09 -3.53
C ARG A 216 -8.24 -17.15 -4.91
N ARG A 217 -7.74 -16.03 -5.40
CA ARG A 217 -7.04 -15.96 -6.70
C ARG A 217 -5.57 -16.25 -6.52
N LYS A 218 -5.03 -17.07 -7.40
CA LYS A 218 -3.61 -17.41 -7.46
C LYS A 218 -3.08 -17.05 -8.83
N VAL A 219 -2.02 -16.25 -8.86
CA VAL A 219 -1.28 -15.88 -10.07
C VAL A 219 -0.01 -16.72 -10.10
N LYS A 220 0.17 -17.49 -11.18
CA LYS A 220 1.37 -18.30 -11.39
C LYS A 220 2.25 -17.66 -12.45
N CYS A 221 3.52 -17.49 -12.15
CA CYS A 221 4.50 -16.95 -13.08
C CYS A 221 5.90 -17.45 -12.71
N SER A 222 6.88 -17.07 -13.48
CA SER A 222 8.29 -17.21 -13.09
C SER A 222 8.87 -15.83 -12.78
N SER A 223 9.96 -15.83 -12.04
CA SER A 223 10.72 -14.62 -11.73
C SER A 223 12.20 -14.86 -11.91
N ILE A 224 12.92 -13.79 -12.23
CA ILE A 224 14.36 -13.78 -12.23
C ILE A 224 14.87 -12.80 -11.19
N PHE A 225 16.02 -13.11 -10.60
CA PHE A 225 16.72 -12.21 -9.69
C PHE A 225 17.15 -10.94 -10.45
N SER A 226 16.88 -9.78 -9.87
CA SER A 226 17.30 -8.48 -10.40
C SER A 226 18.42 -7.86 -9.58
N PHE A 227 18.19 -7.68 -8.29
CA PHE A 227 19.22 -7.22 -7.36
C PHE A 227 18.85 -7.56 -5.91
N PHE A 228 19.85 -7.47 -5.05
CA PHE A 228 19.66 -7.45 -3.61
C PHE A 228 20.37 -6.22 -3.03
N LEU A 229 19.66 -5.47 -2.19
CA LEU A 229 20.20 -4.34 -1.47
C LEU A 229 20.45 -4.77 -0.01
N PRO A 230 21.71 -5.01 0.38
CA PRO A 230 22.04 -5.53 1.70
C PRO A 230 22.05 -4.42 2.78
N ASN A 231 22.15 -4.84 4.03
CA ASN A 231 22.40 -3.97 5.20
C ASN A 231 21.36 -2.85 5.38
N LEU A 232 20.10 -3.12 5.06
CA LEU A 232 19.05 -2.13 5.27
C LEU A 232 18.63 -2.05 6.74
N ASN A 233 18.60 -3.21 7.43
CA ASN A 233 18.26 -3.28 8.84
C ASN A 233 18.64 -4.64 9.43
N LEU A 234 18.60 -4.74 10.77
CA LEU A 234 18.71 -6.01 11.47
C LEU A 234 17.30 -6.48 11.85
N ASN A 235 17.05 -7.78 11.79
CA ASN A 235 15.81 -8.34 12.33
C ASN A 235 15.88 -8.45 13.87
N SER A 236 14.82 -8.92 14.49
CA SER A 236 14.75 -9.13 15.95
C SER A 236 15.77 -10.11 16.52
N THR A 237 16.37 -10.95 15.67
CA THR A 237 17.44 -11.90 16.04
C THR A 237 18.83 -11.37 15.75
N GLY A 238 18.97 -10.13 15.26
CA GLY A 238 20.25 -9.49 14.95
C GLY A 238 20.87 -9.92 13.60
N GLU A 239 20.10 -10.60 12.75
CA GLU A 239 20.56 -10.99 11.41
C GLU A 239 20.42 -9.83 10.43
N SER A 240 21.40 -9.66 9.55
CA SER A 240 21.35 -8.65 8.50
C SER A 240 20.24 -8.96 7.49
N CYS A 241 19.43 -7.95 7.22
CA CYS A 241 18.32 -8.01 6.28
C CYS A 241 18.49 -6.99 5.16
N GLY A 242 17.88 -7.28 4.04
CA GLY A 242 17.90 -6.41 2.89
C GLY A 242 16.66 -6.56 2.01
N ALA A 243 16.63 -5.84 0.92
CA ALA A 243 15.57 -5.89 -0.07
C ALA A 243 15.99 -6.71 -1.29
N LEU A 244 15.25 -7.79 -1.52
CA LEU A 244 15.36 -8.64 -2.69
C LEU A 244 14.38 -8.15 -3.76
N CYS A 245 14.89 -7.81 -4.93
CA CYS A 245 14.09 -7.50 -6.10
C CYS A 245 14.10 -8.63 -7.11
N LEU A 246 12.92 -9.00 -7.56
CA LEU A 246 12.69 -9.97 -8.62
C LEU A 246 11.91 -9.31 -9.76
N THR A 247 12.27 -9.65 -11.00
CA THR A 247 11.50 -9.28 -12.19
C THR A 247 10.60 -10.44 -12.58
N ILE A 248 9.30 -10.16 -12.77
CA ILE A 248 8.33 -11.15 -13.22
C ILE A 248 8.56 -11.50 -14.69
N LYS A 249 8.51 -12.79 -14.98
CA LYS A 249 8.59 -13.37 -16.33
C LYS A 249 7.47 -14.40 -16.53
N ASN A 250 7.17 -14.68 -17.79
CA ASN A 250 6.23 -15.76 -18.17
C ASN A 250 4.89 -15.70 -17.38
N ILE A 251 4.34 -14.52 -17.25
CA ILE A 251 3.02 -14.30 -16.66
C ILE A 251 1.96 -14.29 -17.77
N HIS A 252 0.81 -14.90 -17.51
CA HIS A 252 -0.32 -14.85 -18.41
C HIS A 252 -0.90 -13.43 -18.51
N GLU A 253 -1.32 -13.00 -19.70
CA GLU A 253 -1.78 -11.60 -19.92
C GLU A 253 -2.96 -11.20 -19.02
N GLU A 254 -3.88 -12.09 -18.73
CA GLU A 254 -4.99 -11.83 -17.80
C GLU A 254 -4.50 -11.59 -16.36
N ASP A 255 -3.51 -12.36 -15.92
CA ASP A 255 -2.90 -12.21 -14.61
C ASP A 255 -2.03 -10.94 -14.54
N LYS A 256 -1.36 -10.61 -15.63
CA LYS A 256 -0.61 -9.35 -15.76
C LYS A 256 -1.55 -8.13 -15.63
N ARG A 257 -2.68 -8.15 -16.32
CA ARG A 257 -3.72 -7.11 -16.18
C ARG A 257 -4.25 -7.03 -14.74
N PHE A 258 -4.51 -8.18 -14.13
CA PHE A 258 -4.97 -8.23 -12.74
C PHE A 258 -3.96 -7.60 -11.77
N LEU A 259 -2.68 -7.95 -11.85
CA LEU A 259 -1.63 -7.35 -11.03
C LEU A 259 -1.50 -5.85 -11.29
N HIS A 260 -1.54 -5.45 -12.56
CA HIS A 260 -1.51 -4.04 -12.94
C HIS A 260 -2.70 -3.27 -12.36
N GLU A 261 -3.92 -3.77 -12.48
CA GLU A 261 -5.11 -3.17 -11.88
C GLU A 261 -4.99 -3.07 -10.35
N LYS A 262 -4.46 -4.08 -9.68
CA LYS A 262 -4.24 -4.05 -8.22
C LYS A 262 -3.18 -3.02 -7.82
N ALA A 263 -2.06 -2.96 -8.52
CA ALA A 263 -1.00 -1.99 -8.29
C ALA A 263 -1.45 -0.55 -8.57
N HIS A 264 -2.25 -0.34 -9.61
CA HIS A 264 -2.71 1.00 -10.02
C HIS A 264 -4.08 1.39 -9.47
N ALA A 265 -4.82 0.50 -8.83
CA ALA A 265 -6.11 0.84 -8.19
C ALA A 265 -6.00 1.99 -7.18
N SER A 266 -4.80 2.22 -6.64
CA SER A 266 -4.49 3.37 -5.80
C SER A 266 -4.20 4.66 -6.59
N LYS A 267 -3.66 4.55 -7.81
CA LYS A 267 -3.26 5.70 -8.63
C LYS A 267 -4.45 6.43 -9.28
N TYR A 268 -5.56 5.72 -9.49
CA TYR A 268 -6.78 6.25 -10.12
C TYR A 268 -7.96 6.39 -9.15
N GLY A 269 -7.71 6.25 -7.84
CA GLY A 269 -8.74 6.21 -6.80
C GLY A 269 -9.39 7.55 -6.45
N TYR A 270 -8.95 8.66 -7.03
CA TYR A 270 -9.63 9.94 -6.86
C TYR A 270 -10.47 10.24 -8.11
N PRO A 271 -11.79 10.11 -8.08
CA PRO A 271 -12.61 10.81 -9.05
C PRO A 271 -12.30 12.30 -8.87
N LYS A 272 -11.93 13.01 -9.95
CA LYS A 272 -11.89 14.46 -9.92
C LYS A 272 -13.24 14.94 -9.45
N ILE A 273 -13.29 15.50 -8.23
CA ILE A 273 -14.50 16.11 -7.69
C ILE A 273 -14.57 17.48 -8.37
N GLY A 274 -15.43 17.58 -9.38
CA GLY A 274 -15.79 18.85 -10.00
C GLY A 274 -15.24 19.03 -11.42
N SER A 275 -15.98 18.65 -12.40
CA SER A 275 -16.22 19.36 -13.65
C SER A 275 -17.70 19.52 -13.81
#